data_482b6dbe0546be672025ff3b6d6d609f
#
_entry.id   482b6dbe0546be672025ff3b6d6d609f
#
_cell.length_a   1.000
_cell.length_b   1.000
_cell.length_c   1.000
_cell.angle_alpha   90.00
_cell.angle_beta   90.00
_cell.angle_gamma   90.00
#
_symmetry.space_group_name_H-M   'P 1'
#
loop_
_entity.id
_entity.type
_entity.pdbx_description
1 polymer ?
#
loop_
_entity_poly.entity_id
_entity_poly.type
_entity_poly.pdbx_seq_one_letter_code
_entity_poly.pdbx_strand_id
1 'polypeptide(L)'
;MSLAPRVSALAAAIAVLGAGMPVAAGEMTTDRQAELLYRLRHDCGSCHGMTMKGGLGPPLLPASLAGKDASSLAEVIRHGVPGTPMPPWAFEVSEDEARWLVDRLKE
;
A
#
# COMPACT_ATOMS: atom_id res chain seq x y z
N MET A 1 -40.52 -30.10 59.94
CA MET A 1 -40.37 -28.77 59.30
C MET A 1 -38.95 -28.66 58.80
N SER A 2 -38.75 -28.88 57.53
CA SER A 2 -37.44 -28.91 56.94
C SER A 2 -37.26 -27.61 56.11
N LEU A 3 -36.40 -26.73 56.58
CA LEU A 3 -36.00 -25.56 55.84
C LEU A 3 -34.84 -25.93 54.88
N ALA A 4 -35.16 -25.98 53.60
CA ALA A 4 -34.12 -26.15 52.58
C ALA A 4 -33.48 -24.77 52.27
N PRO A 5 -32.13 -24.68 52.21
CA PRO A 5 -31.49 -23.45 51.81
C PRO A 5 -31.59 -23.26 50.28
N ARG A 6 -32.09 -22.10 49.91
CA ARG A 6 -32.08 -21.65 48.50
C ARG A 6 -30.65 -21.24 48.14
N VAL A 7 -30.01 -22.05 47.33
CA VAL A 7 -28.74 -21.69 46.71
C VAL A 7 -29.05 -20.80 45.48
N SER A 8 -28.84 -19.51 45.62
CA SER A 8 -28.88 -18.58 44.48
C SER A 8 -27.60 -18.71 43.70
N ALA A 9 -27.69 -19.36 42.55
CA ALA A 9 -26.59 -19.38 41.61
C ALA A 9 -26.53 -18.03 40.89
N LEU A 10 -25.56 -17.19 41.27
CA LEU A 10 -25.20 -16.04 40.46
C LEU A 10 -24.42 -16.54 39.22
N ALA A 11 -25.07 -16.52 38.08
CA ALA A 11 -24.38 -16.70 36.81
C ALA A 11 -23.65 -15.41 36.46
N ALA A 12 -22.33 -15.39 36.64
CA ALA A 12 -21.49 -14.30 36.17
C ALA A 12 -21.36 -14.42 34.64
N ALA A 13 -22.05 -13.56 33.91
CA ALA A 13 -21.86 -13.43 32.50
C ALA A 13 -20.52 -12.71 32.22
N ILE A 14 -19.52 -13.48 31.80
CA ILE A 14 -18.25 -12.90 31.31
C ILE A 14 -18.51 -12.36 29.92
N ALA A 15 -18.72 -11.06 29.82
CA ALA A 15 -18.74 -10.37 28.53
C ALA A 15 -17.28 -10.28 28.03
N VAL A 16 -16.90 -11.16 27.10
CA VAL A 16 -15.65 -11.00 26.36
C VAL A 16 -15.85 -9.87 25.38
N LEU A 17 -15.46 -8.66 25.77
CA LEU A 17 -15.29 -7.55 24.84
C LEU A 17 -14.08 -7.89 23.96
N GLY A 18 -14.34 -8.46 22.81
CA GLY A 18 -13.36 -8.53 21.73
C GLY A 18 -13.10 -7.09 21.23
N ALA A 19 -12.10 -6.43 21.81
CA ALA A 19 -11.60 -5.19 21.28
C ALA A 19 -10.90 -5.50 19.95
N GLY A 20 -11.65 -5.49 18.85
CA GLY A 20 -11.07 -5.43 17.53
C GLY A 20 -10.31 -4.11 17.44
N MET A 21 -8.97 -4.18 17.40
CA MET A 21 -8.17 -3.00 17.12
C MET A 21 -8.55 -2.48 15.74
N PRO A 22 -8.89 -1.19 15.58
CA PRO A 22 -9.10 -0.63 14.27
C PRO A 22 -7.78 -0.72 13.52
N VAL A 23 -7.77 -1.50 12.43
CA VAL A 23 -6.69 -1.43 11.45
C VAL A 23 -6.74 -0.01 10.89
N ALA A 24 -5.69 0.78 11.14
CA ALA A 24 -5.61 2.14 10.60
C ALA A 24 -5.73 2.06 9.08
N ALA A 25 -6.81 2.65 8.51
CA ALA A 25 -6.99 2.76 7.08
C ALA A 25 -5.81 3.57 6.54
N GLY A 26 -4.92 2.93 5.73
CA GLY A 26 -3.80 3.59 5.06
C GLY A 26 -2.41 3.05 5.37
N GLU A 27 -2.21 2.16 6.36
CA GLU A 27 -0.92 1.49 6.55
C GLU A 27 -0.77 0.31 5.59
N MET A 28 0.22 0.43 4.71
CA MET A 28 0.59 -0.62 3.77
C MET A 28 1.35 -1.73 4.50
N THR A 29 0.92 -2.98 4.34
CA THR A 29 1.59 -4.12 4.96
C THR A 29 2.99 -4.32 4.38
N THR A 30 3.88 -4.91 5.18
CA THR A 30 5.25 -5.25 4.73
C THR A 30 5.25 -6.15 3.50
N ASP A 31 4.34 -7.12 3.44
CA ASP A 31 4.20 -8.00 2.28
C ASP A 31 3.78 -7.23 1.02
N ARG A 32 2.86 -6.29 1.16
CA ARG A 32 2.45 -5.45 0.03
C ARG A 32 3.58 -4.52 -0.43
N GLN A 33 4.35 -3.97 0.50
CA GLN A 33 5.53 -3.18 0.16
C GLN A 33 6.56 -4.01 -0.64
N ALA A 34 6.82 -5.24 -0.21
CA ALA A 34 7.73 -6.15 -0.92
C ALA A 34 7.23 -6.47 -2.34
N GLU A 35 5.94 -6.71 -2.50
CA GLU A 35 5.32 -6.92 -3.81
C GLU A 35 5.46 -5.69 -4.72
N LEU A 36 5.19 -4.50 -4.19
CA LEU A 36 5.32 -3.26 -4.94
C LEU A 36 6.77 -2.98 -5.36
N LEU A 37 7.75 -3.26 -4.50
CA LEU A 37 9.17 -3.13 -4.85
C LEU A 37 9.58 -4.15 -5.93
N TYR A 38 9.03 -5.35 -5.87
CA TYR A 38 9.24 -6.35 -6.92
C TYR A 38 8.68 -5.84 -8.27
N ARG A 39 7.46 -5.30 -8.30
CA ARG A 39 6.87 -4.66 -9.48
C ARG A 39 7.70 -3.50 -9.98
N LEU A 40 8.13 -2.63 -9.08
CA LEU A 40 8.97 -1.48 -9.45
C LEU A 40 10.21 -1.94 -10.20
N ARG A 41 10.86 -2.99 -9.72
CA ARG A 41 12.06 -3.53 -10.33
C ARG A 41 11.80 -4.22 -11.66
N HIS A 42 10.76 -5.03 -11.75
CA HIS A 42 10.52 -5.91 -12.90
C HIS A 42 9.55 -5.31 -13.92
N ASP A 43 8.43 -4.77 -13.49
CA ASP A 43 7.44 -4.21 -14.41
C ASP A 43 7.83 -2.80 -14.85
N CYS A 44 8.07 -1.91 -13.93
CA CYS A 44 8.52 -0.54 -14.25
C CYS A 44 9.94 -0.57 -14.85
N GLY A 45 10.82 -1.36 -14.28
CA GLY A 45 12.20 -1.51 -14.74
C GLY A 45 12.34 -2.06 -16.14
N SER A 46 11.36 -2.80 -16.66
CA SER A 46 11.39 -3.32 -18.03
C SER A 46 11.45 -2.20 -19.08
N CYS A 47 10.87 -1.04 -18.78
CA CYS A 47 10.91 0.15 -19.65
C CYS A 47 11.85 1.25 -19.14
N HIS A 48 11.90 1.45 -17.80
CA HIS A 48 12.70 2.50 -17.18
C HIS A 48 14.14 2.09 -16.82
N GLY A 49 14.50 0.85 -17.16
CA GLY A 49 15.79 0.26 -16.80
C GLY A 49 15.74 -0.47 -15.45
N MET A 50 16.41 -1.62 -15.37
CA MET A 50 16.44 -2.45 -14.14
C MET A 50 17.15 -1.76 -12.97
N THR A 51 17.92 -0.73 -13.25
CA THR A 51 18.56 0.17 -12.27
C THR A 51 18.00 1.59 -12.33
N MET A 52 16.84 1.78 -12.96
CA MET A 52 16.14 3.05 -13.09
C MET A 52 16.92 4.14 -13.86
N LYS A 53 17.92 3.76 -14.62
CA LYS A 53 18.76 4.70 -15.39
C LYS A 53 18.19 5.05 -16.77
N GLY A 54 17.00 4.54 -17.09
CA GLY A 54 16.33 4.75 -18.36
C GLY A 54 16.46 3.57 -19.32
N GLY A 55 15.63 3.57 -20.32
CA GLY A 55 15.53 2.59 -21.39
C GLY A 55 14.52 3.12 -22.40
N LEU A 56 13.48 2.36 -22.71
CA LEU A 56 12.36 2.86 -23.51
C LEU A 56 11.68 4.07 -22.83
N GLY A 57 11.53 4.01 -21.50
CA GLY A 57 11.09 5.14 -20.67
C GLY A 57 12.25 5.98 -20.15
N PRO A 58 11.96 7.19 -19.65
CA PRO A 58 12.98 8.06 -19.08
C PRO A 58 13.56 7.49 -17.76
N PRO A 59 14.74 7.95 -17.33
CA PRO A 59 15.31 7.56 -16.04
C PRO A 59 14.41 7.99 -14.89
N LEU A 60 14.35 7.14 -13.85
CA LEU A 60 13.61 7.36 -12.60
C LEU A 60 14.55 7.49 -11.39
N LEU A 61 15.77 7.98 -11.61
CA LEU A 61 16.70 8.24 -10.53
C LEU A 61 16.23 9.42 -9.66
N PRO A 62 16.64 9.50 -8.38
CA PRO A 62 16.29 10.64 -7.53
C PRO A 62 16.60 11.99 -8.15
N ALA A 63 17.75 12.13 -8.80
CA ALA A 63 18.12 13.36 -9.50
C ALA A 63 17.20 13.70 -10.67
N SER A 64 16.68 12.67 -11.37
CA SER A 64 15.74 12.84 -12.50
C SER A 64 14.35 13.29 -12.03
N LEU A 65 13.98 12.93 -10.81
CA LEU A 65 12.66 13.22 -10.21
C LEU A 65 12.68 14.42 -9.26
N ALA A 66 13.86 14.98 -9.00
CA ALA A 66 14.01 16.15 -8.13
C ALA A 66 13.17 17.33 -8.66
N GLY A 67 12.46 18.00 -7.75
CA GLY A 67 11.60 19.12 -8.10
C GLY A 67 10.27 18.77 -8.77
N LYS A 68 10.04 17.50 -9.11
CA LYS A 68 8.75 17.03 -9.65
C LYS A 68 7.80 16.72 -8.51
N ASP A 69 6.54 17.13 -8.66
CA ASP A 69 5.50 16.89 -7.67
C ASP A 69 5.16 15.42 -7.56
N ALA A 70 5.20 14.88 -6.34
CA ALA A 70 4.98 13.45 -6.11
C ALA A 70 3.55 13.02 -6.43
N SER A 71 2.55 13.88 -6.22
CA SER A 71 1.16 13.58 -6.58
C SER A 71 0.99 13.47 -8.09
N SER A 72 1.60 14.39 -8.83
CA SER A 72 1.57 14.37 -10.29
C SER A 72 2.27 13.12 -10.86
N LEU A 73 3.38 12.70 -10.27
CA LEU A 73 4.06 11.46 -10.65
C LEU A 73 3.22 10.21 -10.33
N ALA A 74 2.52 10.20 -9.20
CA ALA A 74 1.59 9.13 -8.85
C ALA A 74 0.42 9.02 -9.84
N GLU A 75 -0.12 10.16 -10.30
CA GLU A 75 -1.14 10.19 -11.35
C GLU A 75 -0.61 9.60 -12.68
N VAL A 76 0.62 9.89 -13.04
CA VAL A 76 1.27 9.31 -14.23
C VAL A 76 1.35 7.78 -14.12
N ILE A 77 1.71 7.25 -12.95
CA ILE A 77 1.72 5.80 -12.72
C ILE A 77 0.32 5.22 -12.91
N ARG A 78 -0.68 5.83 -12.29
CA ARG A 78 -2.04 5.27 -12.27
C ARG A 78 -2.74 5.36 -13.61
N HIS A 79 -2.58 6.45 -14.32
CA HIS A 79 -3.33 6.72 -15.56
C HIS A 79 -2.50 6.59 -16.83
N GLY A 80 -1.19 6.36 -16.71
CA GLY A 80 -0.29 6.29 -17.85
C GLY A 80 -0.13 7.64 -18.54
N VAL A 81 0.55 7.62 -19.67
CA VAL A 81 0.72 8.79 -20.54
C VAL A 81 0.13 8.47 -21.90
N PRO A 82 -1.02 9.04 -22.28
CA PRO A 82 -1.66 8.77 -23.56
C PRO A 82 -0.71 9.03 -24.74
N GLY A 83 -0.75 8.13 -25.73
CA GLY A 83 0.11 8.21 -26.90
C GLY A 83 1.55 7.74 -26.69
N THR A 84 1.87 7.20 -25.53
CA THR A 84 3.18 6.63 -25.20
C THR A 84 3.05 5.18 -24.72
N PRO A 85 4.15 4.41 -24.64
CA PRO A 85 4.13 3.06 -24.08
C PRO A 85 3.85 2.99 -22.57
N MET A 86 3.88 4.12 -21.83
CA MET A 86 3.58 4.11 -20.39
C MET A 86 2.11 3.76 -20.15
N PRO A 87 1.80 2.56 -19.63
CA PRO A 87 0.44 2.11 -19.43
C PRO A 87 -0.13 2.61 -18.11
N PRO A 88 -1.47 2.61 -17.93
CA PRO A 88 -2.11 2.88 -16.65
C PRO A 88 -1.99 1.68 -15.71
N TRP A 89 -1.70 1.92 -14.43
CA TRP A 89 -1.58 0.89 -13.37
C TRP A 89 -2.66 0.96 -12.31
N ALA A 90 -3.68 1.81 -12.48
CA ALA A 90 -4.74 2.01 -11.47
C ALA A 90 -5.51 0.73 -11.12
N PHE A 91 -5.52 -0.28 -12.01
CA PHE A 91 -6.17 -1.58 -11.77
C PHE A 91 -5.43 -2.45 -10.74
N GLU A 92 -4.14 -2.19 -10.49
CA GLU A 92 -3.31 -2.96 -9.56
C GLU A 92 -2.62 -2.10 -8.48
N VAL A 93 -2.57 -0.78 -8.66
CA VAL A 93 -1.87 0.15 -7.78
C VAL A 93 -2.83 1.25 -7.35
N SER A 94 -3.10 1.33 -6.06
CA SER A 94 -3.92 2.40 -5.49
C SER A 94 -3.20 3.74 -5.52
N GLU A 95 -3.92 4.82 -5.21
CA GLU A 95 -3.32 6.15 -5.13
C GLU A 95 -2.22 6.23 -4.06
N ASP A 96 -2.49 5.69 -2.87
CA ASP A 96 -1.50 5.66 -1.78
C ASP A 96 -0.29 4.79 -2.12
N GLU A 97 -0.50 3.68 -2.81
CA GLU A 97 0.57 2.81 -3.28
C GLU A 97 1.43 3.48 -4.36
N ALA A 98 0.81 4.16 -5.31
CA ALA A 98 1.53 4.93 -6.33
C ALA A 98 2.35 6.05 -5.70
N ARG A 99 1.79 6.74 -4.71
CA ARG A 99 2.48 7.76 -3.94
C ARG A 99 3.68 7.19 -3.19
N TRP A 100 3.49 6.06 -2.54
CA TRP A 100 4.57 5.35 -1.84
C TRP A 100 5.70 4.92 -2.80
N LEU A 101 5.37 4.42 -3.99
CA LEU A 101 6.37 4.08 -5.02
C LEU A 101 7.18 5.31 -5.45
N VAL A 102 6.51 6.44 -5.67
CA VAL A 102 7.18 7.70 -6.00
C VAL A 102 8.13 8.13 -4.89
N ASP A 103 7.71 8.02 -3.64
CA ASP A 103 8.55 8.36 -2.49
C ASP A 103 9.80 7.47 -2.43
N ARG A 104 9.66 6.17 -2.72
CA ARG A 104 10.83 5.25 -2.82
C ARG A 104 11.77 5.64 -3.96
N LEU A 105 11.25 6.03 -5.10
CA LEU A 105 12.06 6.45 -6.24
C LEU A 105 12.81 7.77 -5.99
N LYS A 106 12.29 8.64 -5.15
CA LYS A 106 12.88 9.95 -4.82
C LYS A 106 13.92 9.91 -3.69
N GLU A 107 14.08 8.78 -3.04
CA GLU A 107 15.07 8.58 -1.96
C GLU A 107 16.54 8.52 -2.46
#